data_1140851297c65b1b3fea793e39f6c765
#
_entry.id   1140851297c65b1b3fea793e39f6c765
#
_cell.length_a   1.000
_cell.length_b   1.000
_cell.length_c   1.000
_cell.angle_alpha   90.00
_cell.angle_beta   90.00
_cell.angle_gamma   90.00
#
_symmetry.space_group_name_H-M   'P 1'
#
loop_
_entity.id
_entity.type
_entity.pdbx_description
1 polymer ?
#
loop_
_entity_poly.entity_id
_entity_poly.type
_entity_poly.pdbx_seq_one_letter_code
_entity_poly.pdbx_strand_id
1 'polypeptide(L)'
;MQEKEPILKVEDLHFTYNGEKTALNGVDLNIYEGEKIAVLGSNGAGKSTFFLNINGVLKSHHGDIYYRGEKITKKNLNDLRKNVGIVFQDADNQIIASTVMAEVSFGPMNLKLPKKEVISRVDKALEYMNISEFKDRPPHYLSGGEKKRVSIADIIAMESEVIIFDEPTAALDPLNAAMLEEVLQKMGDEGRTMLISTHDVDFAYRWAERVIVFCHGKIIADDTPLAVFKQEDILKQANLKHPMMFDVYDILKEKGIVPDGGRLS
;
A
#
# COMPACT_ATOMS: atom_id res chain seq x y z
N MET A 1 -30.20 1.80 -3.05
CA MET A 1 -28.85 2.13 -2.60
C MET A 1 -28.09 2.51 -3.86
N GLN A 2 -27.56 3.72 -4.00
CA GLN A 2 -26.63 4.04 -5.09
C GLN A 2 -25.39 3.14 -4.90
N GLU A 3 -25.02 2.39 -5.92
CA GLU A 3 -23.74 1.67 -5.92
C GLU A 3 -22.63 2.68 -5.74
N LYS A 4 -21.76 2.49 -4.74
CA LYS A 4 -20.62 3.37 -4.50
C LYS A 4 -19.67 3.22 -5.70
N GLU A 5 -19.37 4.32 -6.37
CA GLU A 5 -18.47 4.31 -7.52
C GLU A 5 -17.03 4.11 -7.06
N PRO A 6 -16.24 3.20 -7.66
CA PRO A 6 -14.87 2.97 -7.24
C PRO A 6 -13.99 4.18 -7.58
N ILE A 7 -13.06 4.52 -6.67
CA ILE A 7 -12.05 5.54 -6.93
C ILE A 7 -11.01 5.06 -7.96
N LEU A 8 -10.65 3.77 -7.89
CA LEU A 8 -9.85 3.08 -8.89
C LEU A 8 -10.58 1.80 -9.34
N LYS A 9 -10.67 1.60 -10.65
CA LYS A 9 -11.17 0.36 -11.25
C LYS A 9 -10.15 -0.19 -12.23
N VAL A 10 -9.92 -1.47 -12.15
CA VAL A 10 -9.02 -2.22 -13.02
C VAL A 10 -9.80 -3.32 -13.70
N GLU A 11 -9.69 -3.43 -15.01
CA GLU A 11 -10.39 -4.42 -15.83
C GLU A 11 -9.40 -5.19 -16.69
N ASP A 12 -9.39 -6.51 -16.52
CA ASP A 12 -8.64 -7.50 -17.30
C ASP A 12 -7.18 -7.10 -17.54
N LEU A 13 -6.48 -6.69 -16.44
CA LEU A 13 -5.13 -6.14 -16.51
C LEU A 13 -4.09 -7.24 -16.74
N HIS A 14 -3.31 -7.11 -17.82
CA HIS A 14 -2.20 -8.01 -18.15
C HIS A 14 -0.89 -7.25 -18.28
N PHE A 15 0.17 -7.82 -17.76
CA PHE A 15 1.52 -7.27 -17.92
C PHE A 15 2.58 -8.36 -18.01
N THR A 16 3.50 -8.21 -18.97
CA THR A 16 4.62 -9.13 -19.19
C THR A 16 5.92 -8.32 -19.30
N TYR A 17 6.95 -8.70 -18.52
CA TYR A 17 8.28 -8.10 -18.65
C TYR A 17 9.01 -8.67 -19.86
N ASN A 18 9.53 -7.80 -20.72
CA ASN A 18 10.35 -8.14 -21.91
C ASN A 18 9.73 -9.22 -22.81
N GLY A 19 8.41 -9.40 -22.79
CA GLY A 19 7.71 -10.40 -23.60
C GLY A 19 7.84 -11.85 -23.12
N GLU A 20 8.57 -12.12 -22.04
CA GLU A 20 8.86 -13.49 -21.59
C GLU A 20 8.17 -13.85 -20.27
N LYS A 21 8.24 -12.97 -19.28
CA LYS A 21 7.72 -13.23 -17.93
C LYS A 21 6.38 -12.51 -17.69
N THR A 22 5.28 -13.24 -17.75
CA THR A 22 3.96 -12.74 -17.38
C THR A 22 3.91 -12.48 -15.87
N ALA A 23 3.66 -11.24 -15.48
CA ALA A 23 3.59 -10.80 -14.10
C ALA A 23 2.14 -10.50 -13.65
N LEU A 24 1.27 -10.10 -14.58
CA LEU A 24 -0.17 -9.95 -14.35
C LEU A 24 -0.93 -10.68 -15.46
N ASN A 25 -2.00 -11.39 -15.10
CA ASN A 25 -2.71 -12.30 -16.00
C ASN A 25 -4.23 -12.21 -15.79
N GLY A 26 -4.84 -11.11 -16.25
CA GLY A 26 -6.28 -10.85 -16.11
C GLY A 26 -6.63 -10.48 -14.67
N VAL A 27 -6.20 -9.29 -14.22
CA VAL A 27 -6.51 -8.78 -12.89
C VAL A 27 -7.69 -7.81 -13.00
N ASP A 28 -8.79 -8.13 -12.30
CA ASP A 28 -9.94 -7.27 -12.09
C ASP A 28 -9.98 -6.83 -10.63
N LEU A 29 -10.18 -5.51 -10.38
CA LEU A 29 -10.27 -4.98 -9.03
C LEU A 29 -10.99 -3.64 -9.00
N ASN A 30 -11.87 -3.45 -8.02
CA ASN A 30 -12.44 -2.16 -7.66
C ASN A 30 -11.90 -1.73 -6.29
N ILE A 31 -11.42 -0.49 -6.18
CA ILE A 31 -10.96 0.11 -4.94
C ILE A 31 -11.88 1.29 -4.64
N TYR A 32 -12.39 1.35 -3.41
CA TYR A 32 -13.31 2.40 -2.99
C TYR A 32 -12.62 3.39 -2.05
N GLU A 33 -13.13 4.62 -2.03
CA GLU A 33 -12.60 5.68 -1.17
C GLU A 33 -12.71 5.32 0.32
N GLY A 34 -11.61 5.47 1.05
CA GLY A 34 -11.48 5.19 2.47
C GLY A 34 -11.17 3.72 2.82
N GLU A 35 -11.02 2.82 1.84
CA GLU A 35 -10.69 1.42 2.13
C GLU A 35 -9.25 1.25 2.64
N LYS A 36 -9.10 0.36 3.64
CA LYS A 36 -7.80 -0.17 4.13
C LYS A 36 -7.60 -1.58 3.58
N ILE A 37 -6.79 -1.70 2.54
CA ILE A 37 -6.59 -2.94 1.80
C ILE A 37 -5.20 -3.51 2.06
N ALA A 38 -5.10 -4.73 2.57
CA ALA A 38 -3.86 -5.48 2.59
C ALA A 38 -3.75 -6.36 1.33
N VAL A 39 -2.59 -6.32 0.68
CA VAL A 39 -2.29 -7.10 -0.53
C VAL A 39 -1.24 -8.15 -0.18
N LEU A 40 -1.66 -9.40 -0.11
CA LEU A 40 -0.83 -10.55 0.28
C LEU A 40 -0.44 -11.40 -0.93
N GLY A 41 0.54 -12.27 -0.75
CA GLY A 41 1.01 -13.22 -1.74
C GLY A 41 2.53 -13.36 -1.71
N SER A 42 3.04 -14.47 -2.23
CA SER A 42 4.48 -14.78 -2.26
C SER A 42 5.28 -13.78 -3.09
N ASN A 43 6.61 -13.81 -2.94
CA ASN A 43 7.51 -13.03 -3.79
C ASN A 43 7.32 -13.43 -5.25
N GLY A 44 7.20 -12.45 -6.14
CA GLY A 44 6.94 -12.67 -7.55
C GLY A 44 5.47 -12.98 -7.91
N ALA A 45 4.53 -12.91 -6.96
CA ALA A 45 3.09 -13.12 -7.22
C ALA A 45 2.46 -12.04 -8.11
N GLY A 46 3.11 -10.86 -8.28
CA GLY A 46 2.63 -9.77 -9.13
C GLY A 46 2.26 -8.49 -8.37
N LYS A 47 2.34 -8.45 -7.04
CA LYS A 47 1.91 -7.31 -6.19
C LYS A 47 2.54 -5.98 -6.60
N SER A 48 3.87 -5.88 -6.59
CA SER A 48 4.58 -4.64 -6.96
C SER A 48 4.34 -4.25 -8.41
N THR A 49 4.24 -5.24 -9.33
CA THR A 49 3.91 -4.99 -10.72
C THR A 49 2.50 -4.41 -10.86
N PHE A 50 1.53 -4.93 -10.10
CA PHE A 50 0.19 -4.38 -10.04
C PHE A 50 0.19 -2.93 -9.53
N PHE A 51 0.89 -2.65 -8.44
CA PHE A 51 1.02 -1.29 -7.88
C PHE A 51 1.62 -0.30 -8.88
N LEU A 52 2.68 -0.69 -9.59
CA LEU A 52 3.31 0.15 -10.61
C LEU A 52 2.40 0.40 -11.83
N ASN A 53 1.50 -0.52 -12.16
CA ASN A 53 0.52 -0.31 -13.22
C ASN A 53 -0.58 0.65 -12.78
N ILE A 54 -1.19 0.46 -11.59
CA ILE A 54 -2.30 1.32 -11.12
C ILE A 54 -1.83 2.74 -10.73
N ASN A 55 -0.54 2.92 -10.40
CA ASN A 55 0.08 4.25 -10.25
C ASN A 55 0.48 4.86 -11.60
N GLY A 56 0.49 4.08 -12.68
CA GLY A 56 0.86 4.53 -14.02
C GLY A 56 2.36 4.66 -14.27
N VAL A 57 3.23 4.06 -13.45
CA VAL A 57 4.67 3.91 -13.71
C VAL A 57 4.89 2.90 -14.84
N LEU A 58 4.23 1.74 -14.76
CA LEU A 58 4.19 0.76 -15.83
C LEU A 58 2.93 0.94 -16.67
N LYS A 59 3.02 0.58 -17.94
CA LYS A 59 1.89 0.57 -18.85
C LYS A 59 1.53 -0.87 -19.17
N SER A 60 0.29 -1.27 -18.87
CA SER A 60 -0.24 -2.58 -19.22
C SER A 60 -0.19 -2.87 -20.71
N HIS A 61 -0.08 -4.15 -21.06
CA HIS A 61 -0.17 -4.61 -22.46
C HIS A 61 -1.62 -4.81 -22.89
N HIS A 62 -2.49 -5.18 -21.95
CA HIS A 62 -3.92 -5.38 -22.14
C HIS A 62 -4.67 -4.99 -20.87
N GLY A 63 -5.97 -4.71 -21.01
CA GLY A 63 -6.82 -4.26 -19.92
C GLY A 63 -6.78 -2.75 -19.70
N ASP A 64 -7.67 -2.29 -18.86
CA ASP A 64 -7.93 -0.88 -18.65
C ASP A 64 -7.88 -0.51 -17.16
N ILE A 65 -7.45 0.71 -16.89
CA ILE A 65 -7.45 1.31 -15.56
C ILE A 65 -8.29 2.58 -15.63
N TYR A 66 -9.18 2.74 -14.65
CA TYR A 66 -10.04 3.92 -14.51
C TYR A 66 -9.77 4.57 -13.16
N TYR A 67 -9.69 5.89 -13.16
CA TYR A 67 -9.62 6.71 -11.96
C TYR A 67 -10.84 7.63 -11.93
N ARG A 68 -11.66 7.56 -10.88
CA ARG A 68 -12.94 8.28 -10.75
C ARG A 68 -13.82 8.17 -11.99
N GLY A 69 -13.96 6.94 -12.52
CA GLY A 69 -14.75 6.63 -13.71
C GLY A 69 -14.11 7.00 -15.06
N GLU A 70 -13.00 7.75 -15.06
CA GLU A 70 -12.29 8.12 -16.30
C GLU A 70 -11.22 7.09 -16.65
N LYS A 71 -11.27 6.55 -17.87
CA LYS A 71 -10.24 5.66 -18.41
C LYS A 71 -8.89 6.37 -18.51
N ILE A 72 -7.85 5.75 -17.94
CA ILE A 72 -6.50 6.29 -17.96
C ILE A 72 -5.86 6.12 -19.34
N THR A 73 -5.35 7.22 -19.83
CA THR A 73 -4.68 7.35 -21.13
C THR A 73 -3.41 8.21 -20.96
N LYS A 74 -2.61 8.38 -22.02
CA LYS A 74 -1.47 9.30 -21.99
C LYS A 74 -1.86 10.75 -21.66
N LYS A 75 -3.13 11.15 -21.89
CA LYS A 75 -3.57 12.55 -21.70
C LYS A 75 -3.82 12.88 -20.23
N ASN A 76 -4.34 11.94 -19.44
CA ASN A 76 -4.69 12.12 -18.03
C ASN A 76 -3.82 11.32 -17.05
N LEU A 77 -2.70 10.74 -17.55
CA LEU A 77 -1.76 9.98 -16.73
C LEU A 77 -1.13 10.83 -15.59
N ASN A 78 -0.93 12.11 -15.82
CA ASN A 78 -0.41 13.01 -14.79
C ASN A 78 -1.40 13.23 -13.66
N ASP A 79 -2.70 13.23 -13.94
CA ASP A 79 -3.75 13.35 -12.92
C ASP A 79 -3.80 12.06 -12.07
N LEU A 80 -3.65 10.89 -12.69
CA LEU A 80 -3.51 9.64 -11.95
C LEU A 80 -2.31 9.70 -10.99
N ARG A 81 -1.11 10.05 -11.49
CA ARG A 81 0.13 10.11 -10.70
C ARG A 81 0.11 11.13 -9.57
N LYS A 82 -0.66 12.19 -9.73
CA LYS A 82 -0.89 13.18 -8.69
C LYS A 82 -1.70 12.61 -7.54
N ASN A 83 -2.72 11.82 -7.86
CA ASN A 83 -3.72 11.37 -6.90
C ASN A 83 -3.50 9.95 -6.37
N VAL A 84 -2.64 9.17 -7.03
CA VAL A 84 -2.25 7.81 -6.60
C VAL A 84 -0.76 7.80 -6.28
N GLY A 85 -0.42 8.03 -5.02
CA GLY A 85 0.96 8.01 -4.53
C GLY A 85 1.45 6.59 -4.27
N ILE A 86 2.76 6.36 -4.42
CA ILE A 86 3.40 5.08 -4.10
C ILE A 86 4.64 5.29 -3.24
N VAL A 87 4.74 4.55 -2.14
CA VAL A 87 5.93 4.42 -1.29
C VAL A 87 6.59 3.10 -1.60
N PHE A 88 7.79 3.13 -2.15
CA PHE A 88 8.54 1.93 -2.54
C PHE A 88 9.09 1.18 -1.32
N GLN A 89 9.34 -0.11 -1.49
CA GLN A 89 9.95 -0.97 -0.48
C GLN A 89 11.28 -0.40 0.01
N ASP A 90 12.16 -0.03 -0.90
CA ASP A 90 13.47 0.57 -0.61
C ASP A 90 13.42 2.09 -0.75
N ALA A 91 13.59 2.80 0.35
CA ALA A 91 13.59 4.26 0.39
C ALA A 91 14.78 4.86 -0.37
N ASP A 92 15.93 4.17 -0.46
CA ASP A 92 17.10 4.65 -1.21
C ASP A 92 16.83 4.73 -2.72
N ASN A 93 15.89 3.96 -3.23
CA ASN A 93 15.46 4.03 -4.63
C ASN A 93 14.48 5.19 -4.90
N GLN A 94 13.90 5.78 -3.86
CA GLN A 94 12.94 6.89 -3.96
C GLN A 94 13.60 8.25 -3.72
N ILE A 95 14.49 8.34 -2.74
CA ILE A 95 15.10 9.59 -2.26
C ILE A 95 16.25 9.99 -3.18
N ILE A 96 16.15 11.19 -3.80
CA ILE A 96 17.12 11.70 -4.78
C ILE A 96 17.65 13.10 -4.45
N ALA A 97 17.00 13.86 -3.56
CA ALA A 97 17.37 15.24 -3.28
C ALA A 97 18.52 15.36 -2.26
N SER A 98 19.13 16.55 -2.22
CA SER A 98 20.27 16.85 -1.34
C SER A 98 19.91 17.10 0.11
N THR A 99 18.63 17.43 0.41
CA THR A 99 18.12 17.65 1.77
C THR A 99 16.72 17.05 1.89
N VAL A 100 16.30 16.72 3.13
CA VAL A 100 14.94 16.24 3.42
C VAL A 100 13.88 17.23 2.97
N MET A 101 14.09 18.54 3.22
CA MET A 101 13.19 19.60 2.75
C MET A 101 13.04 19.59 1.22
N ALA A 102 14.14 19.45 0.49
CA ALA A 102 14.10 19.41 -0.97
C ALA A 102 13.39 18.18 -1.49
N GLU A 103 13.60 17.02 -0.84
CA GLU A 103 12.94 15.75 -1.19
C GLU A 103 11.43 15.88 -1.04
N VAL A 104 10.95 16.21 0.15
CA VAL A 104 9.51 16.31 0.44
C VAL A 104 8.82 17.47 -0.34
N SER A 105 9.61 18.46 -0.80
CA SER A 105 9.09 19.53 -1.66
C SER A 105 8.90 19.11 -3.12
N PHE A 106 9.57 18.03 -3.57
CA PHE A 106 9.64 17.68 -4.99
C PHE A 106 8.26 17.41 -5.59
N GLY A 107 7.45 16.60 -4.91
CA GLY A 107 6.07 16.30 -5.32
C GLY A 107 5.20 17.56 -5.42
N PRO A 108 5.02 18.33 -4.34
CA PRO A 108 4.24 19.57 -4.34
C PRO A 108 4.72 20.62 -5.36
N MET A 109 6.04 20.72 -5.60
CA MET A 109 6.59 21.63 -6.63
C MET A 109 6.22 21.18 -8.04
N ASN A 110 6.23 19.88 -8.33
CA ASN A 110 5.80 19.32 -9.62
C ASN A 110 4.30 19.54 -9.88
N LEU A 111 3.50 19.67 -8.81
CA LEU A 111 2.10 20.07 -8.89
C LEU A 111 1.93 21.58 -9.20
N LYS A 112 3.04 22.33 -9.32
CA LYS A 112 3.06 23.79 -9.58
C LYS A 112 2.33 24.60 -8.51
N LEU A 113 2.35 24.14 -7.26
CA LEU A 113 1.73 24.85 -6.15
C LEU A 113 2.51 26.13 -5.81
N PRO A 114 1.85 27.17 -5.27
CA PRO A 114 2.51 28.37 -4.78
C PRO A 114 3.54 28.02 -3.68
N LYS A 115 4.69 28.72 -3.67
CA LYS A 115 5.79 28.46 -2.72
C LYS A 115 5.34 28.38 -1.26
N LYS A 116 4.42 29.24 -0.83
CA LYS A 116 3.87 29.24 0.53
C LYS A 116 3.13 27.95 0.84
N GLU A 117 2.37 27.42 -0.11
CA GLU A 117 1.63 26.17 0.00
C GLU A 117 2.60 24.99 0.06
N VAL A 118 3.61 24.93 -0.82
CA VAL A 118 4.66 23.89 -0.78
C VAL A 118 5.27 23.82 0.60
N ILE A 119 5.74 24.96 1.15
CA ILE A 119 6.36 25.01 2.50
C ILE A 119 5.37 24.50 3.56
N SER A 120 4.12 24.95 3.52
CA SER A 120 3.10 24.53 4.50
C SER A 120 2.83 23.02 4.46
N ARG A 121 2.72 22.42 3.27
CA ARG A 121 2.49 20.98 3.11
C ARG A 121 3.69 20.17 3.58
N VAL A 122 4.90 20.61 3.24
CA VAL A 122 6.14 19.97 3.68
C VAL A 122 6.27 20.01 5.19
N ASP A 123 6.07 21.17 5.82
CA ASP A 123 6.18 21.29 7.28
C ASP A 123 5.18 20.38 7.99
N LYS A 124 3.93 20.34 7.53
CA LYS A 124 2.90 19.42 8.05
C LYS A 124 3.27 17.94 7.87
N ALA A 125 3.81 17.57 6.71
CA ALA A 125 4.19 16.20 6.43
C ALA A 125 5.38 15.74 7.30
N LEU A 126 6.39 16.61 7.49
CA LEU A 126 7.52 16.35 8.37
C LEU A 126 7.09 16.23 9.84
N GLU A 127 6.18 17.09 10.29
CA GLU A 127 5.59 17.02 11.63
C GLU A 127 4.78 15.73 11.82
N TYR A 128 3.94 15.37 10.84
CA TYR A 128 3.14 14.14 10.85
C TYR A 128 4.01 12.88 11.01
N MET A 129 5.17 12.86 10.36
CA MET A 129 6.12 11.75 10.40
C MET A 129 7.13 11.87 11.56
N ASN A 130 7.04 12.92 12.39
CA ASN A 130 7.97 13.19 13.50
C ASN A 130 9.45 13.21 13.05
N ILE A 131 9.73 13.98 11.98
CA ILE A 131 11.08 14.13 11.38
C ILE A 131 11.42 15.60 11.07
N SER A 132 10.73 16.56 11.69
CA SER A 132 10.95 18.00 11.45
C SER A 132 12.38 18.45 11.73
N GLU A 133 13.07 17.82 12.68
CA GLU A 133 14.48 18.10 13.04
C GLU A 133 15.45 17.70 11.93
N PHE A 134 15.05 16.86 10.99
CA PHE A 134 15.90 16.41 9.88
C PHE A 134 15.74 17.26 8.62
N LYS A 135 14.90 18.29 8.65
CA LYS A 135 14.50 19.11 7.50
C LYS A 135 15.67 19.55 6.62
N ASP A 136 16.74 20.02 7.24
CA ASP A 136 17.93 20.54 6.55
C ASP A 136 19.04 19.50 6.38
N ARG A 137 18.84 18.28 6.87
CA ARG A 137 19.84 17.21 6.77
C ARG A 137 19.85 16.57 5.39
N PRO A 138 21.03 16.19 4.88
CA PRO A 138 21.13 15.33 3.71
C PRO A 138 20.59 13.92 4.03
N PRO A 139 19.73 13.33 3.16
CA PRO A 139 19.12 12.02 3.43
C PRO A 139 20.10 10.87 3.63
N HIS A 140 21.29 10.93 3.07
CA HIS A 140 22.29 9.87 3.21
C HIS A 140 22.89 9.76 4.65
N TYR A 141 22.65 10.73 5.53
CA TYR A 141 22.99 10.64 6.96
C TYR A 141 21.88 10.03 7.81
N LEU A 142 20.73 9.73 7.22
CA LEU A 142 19.59 9.16 7.92
C LEU A 142 19.68 7.63 7.99
N SER A 143 19.17 7.06 9.09
CA SER A 143 18.94 5.61 9.20
C SER A 143 17.87 5.13 8.20
N GLY A 144 17.79 3.82 7.97
CA GLY A 144 16.77 3.24 7.08
C GLY A 144 15.33 3.59 7.49
N GLY A 145 15.03 3.56 8.79
CA GLY A 145 13.72 3.95 9.31
C GLY A 145 13.41 5.44 9.14
N GLU A 146 14.40 6.31 9.32
CA GLU A 146 14.24 7.75 9.06
C GLU A 146 14.04 8.04 7.58
N LYS A 147 14.80 7.40 6.68
CA LYS A 147 14.60 7.48 5.22
C LYS A 147 13.20 7.00 4.81
N LYS A 148 12.72 5.91 5.39
CA LYS A 148 11.36 5.42 5.14
C LYS A 148 10.31 6.48 5.55
N ARG A 149 10.48 7.14 6.69
CA ARG A 149 9.60 8.23 7.11
C ARG A 149 9.65 9.43 6.16
N VAL A 150 10.83 9.77 5.62
CA VAL A 150 10.97 10.81 4.59
C VAL A 150 10.22 10.44 3.32
N SER A 151 10.35 9.20 2.82
CA SER A 151 9.65 8.76 1.61
C SER A 151 8.12 8.74 1.77
N ILE A 152 7.62 8.53 2.99
CA ILE A 152 6.19 8.64 3.29
C ILE A 152 5.77 10.11 3.39
N ALA A 153 6.59 10.97 4.03
CA ALA A 153 6.32 12.40 4.11
C ALA A 153 6.19 13.06 2.73
N ASP A 154 6.98 12.61 1.74
CA ASP A 154 6.87 13.04 0.35
C ASP A 154 5.45 12.80 -0.20
N ILE A 155 4.92 11.61 -0.03
CA ILE A 155 3.57 11.25 -0.50
C ILE A 155 2.46 11.96 0.30
N ILE A 156 2.66 12.16 1.62
CA ILE A 156 1.73 12.95 2.44
C ILE A 156 1.67 14.40 1.96
N ALA A 157 2.82 15.01 1.63
CA ALA A 157 2.89 16.38 1.15
C ALA A 157 2.22 16.58 -0.22
N MET A 158 2.14 15.52 -1.03
CA MET A 158 1.38 15.53 -2.28
C MET A 158 -0.14 15.55 -2.06
N GLU A 159 -0.64 15.13 -0.88
CA GLU A 159 -2.06 14.96 -0.57
C GLU A 159 -2.76 14.02 -1.54
N SER A 160 -2.09 12.90 -1.88
CA SER A 160 -2.66 11.89 -2.77
C SER A 160 -3.91 11.25 -2.16
N GLU A 161 -4.93 10.98 -3.00
CA GLU A 161 -6.21 10.40 -2.57
C GLU A 161 -6.09 8.89 -2.29
N VAL A 162 -5.23 8.21 -3.03
CA VAL A 162 -4.90 6.79 -2.83
C VAL A 162 -3.41 6.68 -2.55
N ILE A 163 -3.04 5.97 -1.49
CA ILE A 163 -1.66 5.77 -1.11
C ILE A 163 -1.34 4.28 -1.14
N ILE A 164 -0.34 3.93 -1.92
CA ILE A 164 0.15 2.57 -2.07
C ILE A 164 1.45 2.45 -1.28
N PHE A 165 1.56 1.42 -0.46
CA PHE A 165 2.77 1.07 0.26
C PHE A 165 3.23 -0.32 -0.18
N ASP A 166 4.40 -0.38 -0.81
CA ASP A 166 4.99 -1.66 -1.19
C ASP A 166 5.96 -2.12 -0.10
N GLU A 167 5.53 -3.07 0.72
CA GLU A 167 6.25 -3.65 1.86
C GLU A 167 6.90 -2.59 2.79
N PRO A 168 6.12 -1.67 3.38
CA PRO A 168 6.65 -0.49 4.06
C PRO A 168 7.50 -0.81 5.28
N THR A 169 7.26 -1.93 5.96
CA THR A 169 7.99 -2.37 7.16
C THR A 169 9.17 -3.30 6.87
N ALA A 170 9.35 -3.71 5.60
CA ALA A 170 10.45 -4.57 5.22
C ALA A 170 11.81 -3.93 5.55
N ALA A 171 12.74 -4.72 6.06
CA ALA A 171 14.08 -4.31 6.45
C ALA A 171 14.17 -3.27 7.59
N LEU A 172 13.06 -2.96 8.27
CA LEU A 172 13.07 -2.17 9.50
C LEU A 172 13.32 -3.06 10.72
N ASP A 173 14.01 -2.51 11.71
CA ASP A 173 14.05 -3.15 13.03
C ASP A 173 12.67 -3.10 13.70
N PRO A 174 12.41 -3.95 14.72
CA PRO A 174 11.08 -4.07 15.33
C PRO A 174 10.51 -2.75 15.88
N LEU A 175 11.37 -1.87 16.41
CA LEU A 175 10.93 -0.60 16.96
C LEU A 175 10.46 0.35 15.85
N ASN A 176 11.25 0.50 14.79
CA ASN A 176 10.88 1.33 13.64
C ASN A 176 9.68 0.76 12.88
N ALA A 177 9.54 -0.57 12.80
CA ALA A 177 8.37 -1.21 12.21
C ALA A 177 7.10 -0.88 13.03
N ALA A 178 7.12 -1.03 14.36
CA ALA A 178 6.00 -0.69 15.23
C ALA A 178 5.59 0.80 15.12
N MET A 179 6.58 1.71 15.14
CA MET A 179 6.31 3.14 14.95
C MET A 179 5.65 3.44 13.59
N LEU A 180 6.07 2.74 12.54
CA LEU A 180 5.47 2.89 11.22
C LEU A 180 4.05 2.33 11.19
N GLU A 181 3.79 1.18 11.79
CA GLU A 181 2.43 0.62 11.90
C GLU A 181 1.47 1.59 12.61
N GLU A 182 1.91 2.27 13.66
CA GLU A 182 1.10 3.31 14.33
C GLU A 182 0.75 4.46 13.37
N VAL A 183 1.70 4.90 12.54
CA VAL A 183 1.44 5.93 11.52
C VAL A 183 0.44 5.42 10.47
N LEU A 184 0.60 4.20 9.98
CA LEU A 184 -0.31 3.59 9.00
C LEU A 184 -1.72 3.41 9.59
N GLN A 185 -1.82 3.04 10.87
CA GLN A 185 -3.10 2.97 11.57
C GLN A 185 -3.77 4.35 11.64
N LYS A 186 -3.04 5.37 12.09
CA LYS A 186 -3.52 6.75 12.15
C LYS A 186 -4.01 7.26 10.79
N MET A 187 -3.25 7.01 9.72
CA MET A 187 -3.65 7.38 8.35
C MET A 187 -4.95 6.70 7.93
N GLY A 188 -5.12 5.42 8.27
CA GLY A 188 -6.35 4.67 8.01
C GLY A 188 -7.54 5.23 8.81
N ASP A 189 -7.35 5.55 10.07
CA ASP A 189 -8.39 6.12 10.94
C ASP A 189 -8.83 7.53 10.50
N GLU A 190 -7.94 8.26 9.80
CA GLU A 190 -8.26 9.52 9.12
C GLU A 190 -9.07 9.31 7.82
N GLY A 191 -9.39 8.08 7.44
CA GLY A 191 -10.20 7.73 6.28
C GLY A 191 -9.46 7.77 4.94
N ARG A 192 -8.12 7.67 4.94
CA ARG A 192 -7.33 7.62 3.72
C ARG A 192 -7.52 6.28 3.00
N THR A 193 -7.59 6.32 1.68
CA THR A 193 -7.61 5.10 0.86
C THR A 193 -6.19 4.53 0.77
N MET A 194 -5.99 3.33 1.27
CA MET A 194 -4.65 2.75 1.40
C MET A 194 -4.58 1.31 0.91
N LEU A 195 -3.54 1.02 0.11
CA LEU A 195 -3.17 -0.34 -0.27
C LEU A 195 -1.79 -0.64 0.30
N ILE A 196 -1.66 -1.70 1.09
CA ILE A 196 -0.37 -2.09 1.69
C ILE A 196 -0.05 -3.51 1.28
N SER A 197 1.05 -3.72 0.53
CA SER A 197 1.61 -5.06 0.40
C SER A 197 2.40 -5.41 1.65
N THR A 198 2.25 -6.63 2.13
CA THR A 198 3.01 -7.13 3.28
C THR A 198 3.13 -8.65 3.25
N HIS A 199 4.16 -9.16 3.91
CA HIS A 199 4.29 -10.59 4.25
C HIS A 199 3.86 -10.88 5.70
N ASP A 200 3.60 -9.84 6.48
CA ASP A 200 3.11 -9.95 7.85
C ASP A 200 1.59 -10.18 7.85
N VAL A 201 1.19 -11.44 8.02
CA VAL A 201 -0.23 -11.84 8.06
C VAL A 201 -0.93 -11.34 9.33
N ASP A 202 -0.19 -11.20 10.44
CA ASP A 202 -0.73 -10.66 11.69
C ASP A 202 -1.04 -9.18 11.59
N PHE A 203 -0.15 -8.41 10.97
CA PHE A 203 -0.41 -7.00 10.64
C PHE A 203 -1.61 -6.89 9.69
N ALA A 204 -1.63 -7.65 8.59
CA ALA A 204 -2.74 -7.62 7.64
C ALA A 204 -4.08 -7.94 8.30
N TYR A 205 -4.11 -8.94 9.19
CA TYR A 205 -5.34 -9.33 9.91
C TYR A 205 -5.86 -8.25 10.85
N ARG A 206 -4.96 -7.55 11.55
CA ARG A 206 -5.34 -6.51 12.52
C ARG A 206 -5.72 -5.19 11.87
N TRP A 207 -4.98 -4.82 10.80
CA TRP A 207 -5.04 -3.48 10.22
C TRP A 207 -6.07 -3.36 9.09
N ALA A 208 -6.19 -4.37 8.22
CA ALA A 208 -6.97 -4.27 7.00
C ALA A 208 -8.47 -4.51 7.24
N GLU A 209 -9.30 -3.83 6.45
CA GLU A 209 -10.74 -4.12 6.33
C GLU A 209 -11.03 -5.11 5.20
N ARG A 210 -10.10 -5.20 4.23
CA ARG A 210 -10.17 -6.07 3.07
C ARG A 210 -8.80 -6.64 2.75
N VAL A 211 -8.75 -7.91 2.43
CA VAL A 211 -7.51 -8.63 2.08
C VAL A 211 -7.64 -9.16 0.67
N ILE A 212 -6.65 -8.84 -0.15
CA ILE A 212 -6.51 -9.33 -1.52
C ILE A 212 -5.30 -10.26 -1.56
N VAL A 213 -5.47 -11.45 -2.12
CA VAL A 213 -4.38 -12.43 -2.23
C VAL A 213 -3.99 -12.61 -3.69
N PHE A 214 -2.74 -12.26 -4.00
CA PHE A 214 -2.13 -12.49 -5.31
C PHE A 214 -1.42 -13.84 -5.37
N CYS A 215 -1.63 -14.55 -6.48
CA CYS A 215 -0.89 -15.77 -6.81
C CYS A 215 -0.71 -15.86 -8.32
N HIS A 216 0.54 -16.05 -8.79
CA HIS A 216 0.87 -16.18 -10.22
C HIS A 216 0.23 -15.12 -11.12
N GLY A 217 0.26 -13.87 -10.70
CA GLY A 217 -0.26 -12.73 -11.47
C GLY A 217 -1.78 -12.59 -11.47
N LYS A 218 -2.50 -13.32 -10.61
CA LYS A 218 -3.96 -13.28 -10.47
C LYS A 218 -4.36 -12.98 -9.04
N ILE A 219 -5.54 -12.40 -8.85
CA ILE A 219 -6.22 -12.34 -7.56
C ILE A 219 -6.94 -13.68 -7.37
N ILE A 220 -6.63 -14.38 -6.27
CA ILE A 220 -7.24 -15.68 -5.93
C ILE A 220 -8.19 -15.58 -4.72
N ALA A 221 -8.10 -14.50 -3.95
CA ALA A 221 -9.08 -14.17 -2.91
C ALA A 221 -9.17 -12.64 -2.77
N ASP A 222 -10.36 -12.16 -2.43
CA ASP A 222 -10.69 -10.76 -2.21
C ASP A 222 -11.90 -10.69 -1.28
N ASP A 223 -11.66 -10.52 0.03
CA ASP A 223 -12.71 -10.54 1.06
C ASP A 223 -12.19 -9.90 2.36
N THR A 224 -13.02 -9.91 3.40
CA THR A 224 -12.61 -9.54 4.76
C THR A 224 -11.44 -10.41 5.26
N PRO A 225 -10.58 -9.88 6.14
CA PRO A 225 -9.45 -10.65 6.68
C PRO A 225 -9.88 -12.02 7.24
N LEU A 226 -10.94 -12.05 8.04
CA LEU A 226 -11.44 -13.29 8.63
C LEU A 226 -11.89 -14.31 7.57
N ALA A 227 -12.55 -13.87 6.50
CA ALA A 227 -13.01 -14.73 5.43
C ALA A 227 -11.85 -15.32 4.62
N VAL A 228 -10.84 -14.52 4.31
CA VAL A 228 -9.64 -14.96 3.58
C VAL A 228 -8.84 -15.96 4.41
N PHE A 229 -8.52 -15.64 5.67
CA PHE A 229 -7.68 -16.49 6.51
C PHE A 229 -8.34 -17.80 6.97
N LYS A 230 -9.64 -17.98 6.78
CA LYS A 230 -10.36 -19.27 6.94
C LYS A 230 -10.22 -20.21 5.75
N GLN A 231 -9.71 -19.73 4.61
CA GLN A 231 -9.62 -20.52 3.37
C GLN A 231 -8.25 -21.22 3.27
N GLU A 232 -8.11 -22.38 3.88
CA GLU A 232 -6.89 -23.18 3.89
C GLU A 232 -6.24 -23.37 2.51
N ASP A 233 -7.07 -23.63 1.47
CA ASP A 233 -6.58 -23.87 0.12
C ASP A 233 -5.96 -22.60 -0.48
N ILE A 234 -6.53 -21.42 -0.20
CA ILE A 234 -5.99 -20.13 -0.61
C ILE A 234 -4.65 -19.87 0.06
N LEU A 235 -4.56 -20.10 1.38
CA LEU A 235 -3.32 -19.91 2.13
C LEU A 235 -2.20 -20.83 1.61
N LYS A 236 -2.51 -22.11 1.37
CA LYS A 236 -1.55 -23.06 0.77
C LYS A 236 -1.10 -22.64 -0.63
N GLN A 237 -2.04 -22.26 -1.48
CA GLN A 237 -1.75 -21.82 -2.86
C GLN A 237 -0.87 -20.56 -2.90
N ALA A 238 -1.13 -19.61 -2.01
CA ALA A 238 -0.37 -18.36 -1.92
C ALA A 238 0.91 -18.47 -1.06
N ASN A 239 1.18 -19.66 -0.46
CA ASN A 239 2.26 -19.88 0.49
C ASN A 239 2.21 -18.91 1.69
N LEU A 240 1.01 -18.72 2.24
CA LEU A 240 0.74 -17.91 3.42
C LEU A 240 0.51 -18.79 4.65
N LYS A 241 0.78 -18.24 5.82
CA LYS A 241 0.45 -18.83 7.12
C LYS A 241 -0.83 -18.22 7.69
N HIS A 242 -1.42 -18.88 8.66
CA HIS A 242 -2.45 -18.28 9.50
C HIS A 242 -1.86 -17.12 10.34
N PRO A 243 -2.63 -16.08 10.65
CA PRO A 243 -2.31 -15.17 11.73
C PRO A 243 -2.23 -15.90 13.07
N MET A 244 -1.34 -15.46 13.96
CA MET A 244 -1.13 -16.08 15.29
C MET A 244 -2.43 -16.20 16.11
N MET A 245 -3.38 -15.29 15.90
CA MET A 245 -4.67 -15.33 16.58
C MET A 245 -5.47 -16.62 16.29
N PHE A 246 -5.33 -17.19 15.09
CA PHE A 246 -5.95 -18.47 14.74
C PHE A 246 -5.34 -19.63 15.55
N ASP A 247 -4.00 -19.68 15.65
CA ASP A 247 -3.31 -20.70 16.45
C ASP A 247 -3.72 -20.59 17.93
N VAL A 248 -3.78 -19.37 18.46
CA VAL A 248 -4.23 -19.11 19.84
C VAL A 248 -5.68 -19.57 20.06
N TYR A 249 -6.57 -19.26 19.11
CA TYR A 249 -7.97 -19.69 19.18
C TYR A 249 -8.10 -21.21 19.22
N ASP A 250 -7.37 -21.92 18.35
CA ASP A 250 -7.40 -23.38 18.27
C ASP A 250 -6.90 -24.02 19.57
N ILE A 251 -5.81 -23.50 20.15
CA ILE A 251 -5.30 -23.94 21.45
C ILE A 251 -6.33 -23.74 22.59
N LEU A 252 -7.00 -22.58 22.59
CA LEU A 252 -8.02 -22.26 23.59
C LEU A 252 -9.26 -23.18 23.46
N LYS A 253 -9.63 -23.51 22.22
CA LYS A 253 -10.72 -24.42 21.89
C LYS A 253 -10.38 -25.86 22.35
N GLU A 254 -9.20 -26.35 22.04
CA GLU A 254 -8.73 -27.66 22.50
C GLU A 254 -8.74 -27.80 24.03
N LYS A 255 -8.43 -26.70 24.75
CA LYS A 255 -8.48 -26.66 26.21
C LYS A 255 -9.89 -26.45 26.79
N GLY A 256 -10.92 -26.32 25.95
CA GLY A 256 -12.30 -26.09 26.39
C GLY A 256 -12.54 -24.71 27.01
N ILE A 257 -11.65 -23.74 26.78
CA ILE A 257 -11.75 -22.36 27.32
C ILE A 257 -12.71 -21.55 26.46
N VAL A 258 -12.73 -21.79 25.14
CA VAL A 258 -13.63 -21.12 24.19
C VAL A 258 -14.63 -22.17 23.67
N PRO A 259 -15.94 -21.88 23.66
CA PRO A 259 -16.93 -22.83 23.16
C PRO A 259 -16.81 -23.04 21.64
N ASP A 260 -17.24 -24.25 21.19
CA ASP A 260 -17.38 -24.53 19.77
C ASP A 260 -18.31 -23.51 19.10
N GLY A 261 -17.83 -22.80 18.08
CA GLY A 261 -18.58 -21.75 17.37
C GLY A 261 -18.39 -20.34 17.94
N GLY A 262 -17.48 -20.10 18.89
CA GLY A 262 -17.01 -18.78 19.29
C GLY A 262 -16.49 -18.02 18.06
N ARG A 263 -16.75 -16.70 17.97
CA ARG A 263 -16.25 -15.88 16.85
C ARG A 263 -14.88 -15.33 17.22
N LEU A 264 -13.92 -15.49 16.28
CA LEU A 264 -12.76 -14.61 16.20
C LEU A 264 -13.28 -13.24 15.72
N SER A 265 -13.49 -12.34 16.66
CA SER A 265 -13.92 -10.96 16.37
C SER A 265 -12.76 -10.01 16.64
#